data_38cebb4c932d122b2d95abcb0c779385
#
_entry.id   38cebb4c932d122b2d95abcb0c779385
#
_cell.length_a   1.000
_cell.length_b   1.000
_cell.length_c   1.000
_cell.angle_alpha   90.00
_cell.angle_beta   90.00
_cell.angle_gamma   90.00
#
_symmetry.space_group_name_H-M   'P 1'
#
loop_
_entity.id
_entity.type
_entity.pdbx_description
1 polymer ?
#
loop_
_entity_poly.entity_id
_entity_poly.type
_entity_poly.pdbx_seq_one_letter_code
_entity_poly.pdbx_strand_id
1 'polypeptide(L)'
;MATFKLIVVSAEQHIFNGEVKGIQATGSEGELGILAGHLPLLTAIKPGIIKITLEDDTEEVIYISGGFLEVQPTIVTVLADVAIRGKELDRERILEAKRKAEQNIVSGAKDANYEMLVSKLSRELAKLRAYELTDRLTQRKR
;
A
#
# COMPACT_ATOMS: atom_id res chain seq x y z
N MET A 1 16.62 10.47 -16.89
CA MET A 1 15.23 10.04 -16.95
C MET A 1 14.35 10.90 -16.07
N ALA A 2 13.12 11.13 -16.48
CA ALA A 2 12.22 12.00 -15.75
C ALA A 2 11.78 11.33 -14.43
N THR A 3 11.81 12.11 -13.35
CA THR A 3 11.37 11.69 -12.03
C THR A 3 10.33 12.68 -11.51
N PHE A 4 9.67 12.28 -10.45
CA PHE A 4 8.78 13.18 -9.72
C PHE A 4 8.95 12.93 -8.22
N LYS A 5 8.54 13.91 -7.43
CA LYS A 5 8.61 13.78 -5.99
C LYS A 5 7.42 12.98 -5.48
N LEU A 6 7.69 11.95 -4.70
CA LEU A 6 6.65 11.17 -4.03
C LEU A 6 6.70 11.42 -2.53
N ILE A 7 5.55 11.73 -1.96
CA ILE A 7 5.38 11.90 -0.52
C ILE A 7 4.30 10.92 -0.08
N VAL A 8 4.63 10.05 0.86
CA VAL A 8 3.67 9.15 1.49
C VAL A 8 3.60 9.49 2.97
N VAL A 9 2.42 9.90 3.42
CA VAL A 9 2.19 10.27 4.82
C VAL A 9 0.99 9.54 5.38
N SER A 10 1.05 9.25 6.67
CA SER A 10 -0.10 8.80 7.44
C SER A 10 -0.44 9.84 8.51
N ALA A 11 -1.52 9.62 9.25
CA ALA A 11 -1.92 10.53 10.31
C ALA A 11 -0.82 10.76 11.36
N GLU A 12 0.07 9.79 11.56
CA GLU A 12 1.06 9.83 12.62
C GLU A 12 2.47 10.17 12.17
N GLN A 13 2.82 9.92 10.89
CA GLN A 13 4.21 10.11 10.47
C GLN A 13 4.38 10.20 8.95
N HIS A 14 5.54 10.69 8.56
CA HIS A 14 6.00 10.63 7.18
C HIS A 14 6.63 9.26 6.93
N ILE A 15 6.16 8.56 5.92
CA ILE A 15 6.62 7.22 5.59
C ILE A 15 7.69 7.24 4.49
N PHE A 16 7.49 8.09 3.49
CA PHE A 16 8.40 8.19 2.36
C PHE A 16 8.42 9.62 1.83
N ASN A 17 9.59 10.08 1.41
CA ASN A 17 9.77 11.36 0.75
C ASN A 17 11.01 11.27 -0.13
N GLY A 18 10.83 11.31 -1.44
CA GLY A 18 11.97 11.21 -2.35
C GLY A 18 11.57 11.27 -3.81
N GLU A 19 12.58 11.29 -4.68
CA GLU A 19 12.41 11.26 -6.12
C GLU A 19 12.26 9.82 -6.61
N VAL A 20 11.25 9.59 -7.44
CA VAL A 20 10.94 8.27 -7.96
C VAL A 20 10.67 8.33 -9.46
N LYS A 21 10.81 7.20 -10.14
CA LYS A 21 10.50 7.08 -11.57
C LYS A 21 9.04 6.76 -11.81
N GLY A 22 8.41 6.04 -10.90
CA GLY A 22 7.02 5.65 -11.05
C GLY A 22 6.47 4.99 -9.81
N ILE A 23 5.15 4.90 -9.74
CA ILE A 23 4.45 4.14 -8.72
C ILE A 23 3.30 3.37 -9.34
N GLN A 24 2.92 2.26 -8.69
CA GLN A 24 1.67 1.56 -8.95
C GLN A 24 0.87 1.54 -7.65
N ALA A 25 -0.40 1.85 -7.74
CA ALA A 25 -1.28 1.91 -6.58
C ALA A 25 -2.63 1.28 -6.88
N THR A 26 -3.30 0.76 -5.86
CA THR A 26 -4.64 0.18 -6.00
C THR A 26 -5.69 1.27 -5.82
N GLY A 27 -6.24 1.76 -6.92
CA GLY A 27 -7.29 2.76 -6.91
C GLY A 27 -8.67 2.17 -6.69
N SER A 28 -9.65 3.04 -6.50
CA SER A 28 -11.05 2.63 -6.33
C SER A 28 -11.62 1.92 -7.56
N GLU A 29 -11.08 2.24 -8.73
CA GLU A 29 -11.54 1.70 -10.03
C GLU A 29 -10.54 0.69 -10.62
N GLY A 30 -9.52 0.29 -9.87
CA GLY A 30 -8.49 -0.65 -10.32
C GLY A 30 -7.08 -0.12 -10.09
N GLU A 31 -6.10 -0.83 -10.64
CA GLU A 31 -4.70 -0.44 -10.50
C GLU A 31 -4.38 0.83 -11.28
N LEU A 32 -3.58 1.70 -10.67
CA LEU A 32 -3.13 2.95 -11.27
C LEU A 32 -1.61 2.94 -11.41
N GLY A 33 -1.10 3.28 -12.59
CA GLY A 33 0.32 3.51 -12.81
C GLY A 33 0.57 4.99 -13.01
N ILE A 34 1.50 5.55 -12.26
CA ILE A 34 1.85 6.98 -12.33
C ILE A 34 3.31 7.12 -12.73
N LEU A 35 3.56 7.87 -13.79
CA LEU A 35 4.89 8.24 -14.27
C LEU A 35 5.01 9.77 -14.24
N ALA A 36 6.23 10.28 -14.38
CA ALA A 36 6.48 11.73 -14.42
C ALA A 36 5.64 12.39 -15.50
N GLY A 37 5.04 13.55 -15.20
CA GLY A 37 4.21 14.29 -16.14
C GLY A 37 2.78 13.78 -16.25
N HIS A 38 2.37 12.87 -15.39
CA HIS A 38 0.98 12.40 -15.36
C HIS A 38 0.03 13.58 -15.14
N LEU A 39 -1.13 13.52 -15.79
CA LEU A 39 -2.15 14.56 -15.63
C LEU A 39 -2.63 14.62 -14.18
N PRO A 40 -3.02 15.82 -13.71
CA PRO A 40 -3.54 15.96 -12.35
C PRO A 40 -4.70 15.01 -12.08
N LEU A 41 -4.70 14.40 -10.90
CA LEU A 41 -5.72 13.45 -10.49
C LEU A 41 -5.85 13.47 -8.98
N LEU A 42 -7.07 13.38 -8.49
CA LEU A 42 -7.34 13.15 -7.08
C LEU A 42 -8.29 11.97 -7.00
N THR A 43 -7.88 10.90 -6.35
CA THR A 43 -8.70 9.69 -6.25
C THR A 43 -8.53 9.01 -4.89
N ALA A 44 -9.58 8.33 -4.46
CA ALA A 44 -9.49 7.45 -3.30
C ALA A 44 -8.72 6.19 -3.70
N ILE A 45 -7.96 5.65 -2.75
CA ILE A 45 -7.25 4.39 -2.93
C ILE A 45 -7.74 3.38 -1.89
N LYS A 46 -7.88 2.14 -2.33
CA LYS A 46 -8.35 1.05 -1.49
C LYS A 46 -7.20 0.48 -0.66
N PRO A 47 -7.50 -0.26 0.42
CA PRO A 47 -6.47 -1.03 1.11
C PRO A 47 -5.69 -1.89 0.10
N GLY A 48 -4.39 -1.79 0.14
CA GLY A 48 -3.55 -2.47 -0.82
C GLY A 48 -2.10 -2.08 -0.66
N ILE A 49 -1.38 -2.09 -1.76
CA ILE A 49 0.04 -1.76 -1.78
C ILE A 49 0.33 -0.65 -2.76
N ILE A 50 1.39 0.11 -2.46
CA ILE A 50 2.02 1.01 -3.41
C ILE A 50 3.38 0.43 -3.73
N LYS A 51 3.63 0.19 -5.01
CA LYS A 51 4.92 -0.29 -5.50
C LYS A 51 5.65 0.92 -6.09
N ILE A 52 6.84 1.21 -5.59
CA ILE A 52 7.61 2.39 -5.94
C ILE A 52 8.84 1.97 -6.72
N THR A 53 9.08 2.62 -7.87
CA THR A 53 10.32 2.44 -8.62
C THR A 53 11.20 3.66 -8.37
N LEU A 54 12.36 3.43 -7.74
CA LEU A 54 13.30 4.48 -7.38
C LEU A 54 14.16 4.88 -8.57
N GLU A 55 14.95 5.96 -8.42
CA GLU A 55 15.81 6.48 -9.48
C GLU A 55 16.83 5.46 -10.00
N ASP A 56 17.31 4.57 -9.15
CA ASP A 56 18.27 3.51 -9.50
C ASP A 56 17.60 2.23 -10.01
N ASP A 57 16.31 2.30 -10.34
CA ASP A 57 15.48 1.18 -10.81
C ASP A 57 15.21 0.10 -9.75
N THR A 58 15.64 0.31 -8.50
CA THR A 58 15.22 -0.57 -7.41
C THR A 58 13.77 -0.29 -7.04
N GLU A 59 13.13 -1.26 -6.43
CA GLU A 59 11.73 -1.16 -6.04
C GLU A 59 11.55 -1.21 -4.53
N GLU A 60 10.57 -0.48 -4.03
CA GLU A 60 10.11 -0.57 -2.65
C GLU A 60 8.59 -0.78 -2.66
N VAL A 61 8.09 -1.43 -1.62
CA VAL A 61 6.67 -1.70 -1.44
C VAL A 61 6.22 -1.13 -0.11
N ILE A 62 5.09 -0.43 -0.13
CA ILE A 62 4.46 0.13 1.07
C ILE A 62 3.03 -0.40 1.12
N TYR A 63 2.66 -0.99 2.26
CA TYR A 63 1.27 -1.32 2.55
C TYR A 63 0.52 -0.04 2.94
N ILE A 64 -0.68 0.14 2.42
CA ILE A 64 -1.58 1.21 2.85
C ILE A 64 -2.96 0.63 3.15
N SER A 65 -3.58 1.15 4.21
CA SER A 65 -4.92 0.71 4.62
C SER A 65 -6.05 1.41 3.87
N GLY A 66 -5.69 2.24 2.90
CA GLY A 66 -6.61 3.07 2.15
C GLY A 66 -6.28 4.54 2.37
N GLY A 67 -6.92 5.42 1.65
CA GLY A 67 -6.68 6.85 1.73
C GLY A 67 -6.93 7.55 0.42
N PHE A 68 -6.09 8.54 0.11
CA PHE A 68 -6.22 9.34 -1.10
C PHE A 68 -4.87 9.49 -1.81
N LEU A 69 -4.94 9.55 -3.12
CA LEU A 69 -3.80 9.80 -4.00
C LEU A 69 -4.05 11.11 -4.73
N GLU A 70 -3.14 12.06 -4.58
CA GLU A 70 -3.17 13.33 -5.30
C GLU A 70 -1.98 13.39 -6.26
N VAL A 71 -2.26 13.52 -7.55
CA VAL A 71 -1.23 13.61 -8.59
C VAL A 71 -1.18 15.03 -9.13
N GLN A 72 0.01 15.62 -9.07
CA GLN A 72 0.35 16.87 -9.74
C GLN A 72 1.52 16.59 -10.69
N PRO A 73 1.80 17.44 -11.66
CA PRO A 73 2.84 17.15 -12.66
C PRO A 73 4.22 16.81 -12.09
N THR A 74 4.60 17.43 -10.97
CA THR A 74 5.93 17.24 -10.37
C THR A 74 5.92 16.62 -8.99
N ILE A 75 4.75 16.54 -8.34
CA ILE A 75 4.61 16.01 -6.98
C ILE A 75 3.41 15.08 -6.93
N VAL A 76 3.60 13.91 -6.33
CA VAL A 76 2.53 12.96 -6.05
C VAL A 76 2.48 12.74 -4.54
N THR A 77 1.30 12.88 -3.96
CA THR A 77 1.11 12.74 -2.52
C THR A 77 0.13 11.61 -2.23
N VAL A 78 0.52 10.71 -1.33
CA VAL A 78 -0.35 9.66 -0.82
C VAL A 78 -0.66 9.99 0.64
N LEU A 79 -1.93 10.17 0.94
CA LEU A 79 -2.44 10.38 2.29
C LEU A 79 -3.12 9.10 2.73
N ALA A 80 -2.47 8.33 3.58
CA ALA A 80 -2.99 7.04 4.02
C ALA A 80 -3.47 7.10 5.46
N ASP A 81 -4.46 6.28 5.80
CA ASP A 81 -4.86 6.12 7.20
C ASP A 81 -3.74 5.45 7.98
N VAL A 82 -3.25 4.33 7.44
CA VAL A 82 -2.07 3.62 7.96
C VAL A 82 -1.18 3.30 6.76
N ALA A 83 0.13 3.50 6.92
CA ALA A 83 1.11 3.12 5.91
C ALA A 83 2.29 2.43 6.61
N ILE A 84 2.71 1.30 6.06
CA ILE A 84 3.81 0.51 6.62
C ILE A 84 4.72 0.05 5.49
N ARG A 85 6.02 0.35 5.60
CA ARG A 85 6.97 -0.13 4.61
C ARG A 85 7.04 -1.65 4.66
N GLY A 86 7.15 -2.29 3.49
CA GLY A 86 7.18 -3.75 3.41
C GLY A 86 8.25 -4.39 4.27
N LYS A 87 9.42 -3.75 4.36
CA LYS A 87 10.54 -4.24 5.17
C LYS A 87 10.28 -4.17 6.68
N GLU A 88 9.29 -3.43 7.12
CA GLU A 88 8.90 -3.29 8.53
C GLU A 88 7.75 -4.22 8.92
N LEU A 89 7.22 -4.99 7.96
CA LEU A 89 6.12 -5.92 8.22
C LEU A 89 6.64 -7.21 8.86
N ASP A 90 5.86 -7.74 9.80
CA ASP A 90 6.17 -9.00 10.50
C ASP A 90 5.22 -10.08 9.99
N ARG A 91 5.76 -11.06 9.29
CA ARG A 91 4.98 -12.14 8.68
C ARG A 91 4.15 -12.93 9.70
N GLU A 92 4.74 -13.24 10.83
CA GLU A 92 4.05 -14.04 11.86
C GLU A 92 2.85 -13.30 12.44
N ARG A 93 3.01 -12.01 12.70
CA ARG A 93 1.91 -11.17 13.19
C ARG A 93 0.79 -11.07 12.16
N ILE A 94 1.16 -10.93 10.87
CA ILE A 94 0.19 -10.84 9.79
C ILE A 94 -0.60 -12.15 9.69
N LEU A 95 0.07 -13.29 9.71
CA LEU A 95 -0.58 -14.60 9.63
C LEU A 95 -1.51 -14.85 10.82
N GLU A 96 -1.10 -14.44 12.02
CA GLU A 96 -1.93 -14.57 13.21
C GLU A 96 -3.17 -13.69 13.12
N ALA A 97 -3.01 -12.43 12.70
CA ALA A 97 -4.13 -11.52 12.52
C ALA A 97 -5.08 -11.99 11.42
N LYS A 98 -4.53 -12.54 10.34
CA LYS A 98 -5.32 -13.12 9.24
C LYS A 98 -6.16 -14.29 9.76
N ARG A 99 -5.55 -15.19 10.52
CA ARG A 99 -6.22 -16.36 11.10
C ARG A 99 -7.38 -15.94 11.99
N LYS A 100 -7.13 -14.96 12.88
CA LYS A 100 -8.18 -14.45 13.77
C LYS A 100 -9.33 -13.82 13.00
N ALA A 101 -9.02 -13.04 11.95
CA ALA A 101 -10.04 -12.42 11.12
C ALA A 101 -10.89 -13.46 10.40
N GLU A 102 -10.28 -14.51 9.86
CA GLU A 102 -11.00 -15.61 9.21
C GLU A 102 -11.91 -16.34 10.18
N GLN A 103 -11.44 -16.64 11.40
CA GLN A 103 -12.24 -17.29 12.43
C GLN A 103 -13.43 -16.44 12.85
N ASN A 104 -13.21 -15.14 13.02
CA ASN A 104 -14.27 -14.21 13.40
C ASN A 104 -15.34 -14.11 12.31
N ILE A 105 -14.96 -14.16 11.05
CA ILE A 105 -15.91 -14.15 9.94
C ILE A 105 -16.75 -15.41 9.95
N VAL A 106 -16.15 -16.59 10.12
CA VAL A 106 -16.86 -17.87 10.15
C VAL A 106 -17.85 -17.94 11.32
N SER A 107 -17.45 -17.50 12.51
CA SER A 107 -18.28 -17.56 13.72
C SER A 107 -19.29 -16.42 13.82
N GLY A 108 -19.01 -15.27 13.19
CA GLY A 108 -19.83 -14.06 13.28
C GLY A 108 -20.57 -13.69 12.00
N ALA A 109 -20.75 -14.62 11.07
CA ALA A 109 -21.30 -14.34 9.74
C ALA A 109 -22.73 -13.73 9.76
N LYS A 110 -23.43 -13.79 10.88
CA LYS A 110 -24.75 -13.20 11.06
C LYS A 110 -24.73 -11.90 11.89
N ASP A 111 -23.55 -11.45 12.26
CA ASP A 111 -23.37 -10.26 13.09
C ASP A 111 -23.38 -9.01 12.23
N ALA A 112 -23.85 -7.89 12.84
CA ALA A 112 -23.81 -6.56 12.22
C ALA A 112 -22.41 -6.09 11.87
N ASN A 113 -21.38 -6.72 12.43
CA ASN A 113 -19.97 -6.38 12.21
C ASN A 113 -19.32 -7.15 11.07
N TYR A 114 -20.07 -7.88 10.27
CA TYR A 114 -19.54 -8.71 9.18
C TYR A 114 -18.68 -7.91 8.20
N GLU A 115 -19.16 -6.74 7.77
CA GLU A 115 -18.41 -5.89 6.85
C GLU A 115 -17.09 -5.42 7.46
N MET A 116 -17.05 -5.10 8.75
CA MET A 116 -15.81 -4.73 9.43
C MET A 116 -14.83 -5.88 9.49
N LEU A 117 -15.32 -7.09 9.71
CA LEU A 117 -14.48 -8.29 9.76
C LEU A 117 -13.87 -8.60 8.39
N VAL A 118 -14.66 -8.48 7.33
CA VAL A 118 -14.18 -8.67 5.95
C VAL A 118 -13.16 -7.60 5.60
N SER A 119 -13.39 -6.36 5.97
CA SER A 119 -12.46 -5.26 5.74
C SER A 119 -11.13 -5.51 6.45
N LYS A 120 -11.18 -5.99 7.69
CA LYS A 120 -9.96 -6.32 8.45
C LYS A 120 -9.18 -7.44 7.79
N LEU A 121 -9.86 -8.49 7.32
CA LEU A 121 -9.20 -9.58 6.59
C LEU A 121 -8.55 -9.06 5.32
N SER A 122 -9.23 -8.21 4.56
CA SER A 122 -8.71 -7.60 3.34
C SER A 122 -7.40 -6.84 3.61
N ARG A 123 -7.33 -6.10 4.72
CA ARG A 123 -6.10 -5.38 5.10
C ARG A 123 -4.97 -6.33 5.43
N GLU A 124 -5.25 -7.41 6.16
CA GLU A 124 -4.21 -8.38 6.49
C GLU A 124 -3.69 -9.11 5.25
N LEU A 125 -4.57 -9.42 4.29
CA LEU A 125 -4.17 -10.01 3.01
C LEU A 125 -3.28 -9.04 2.21
N ALA A 126 -3.58 -7.74 2.24
CA ALA A 126 -2.76 -6.74 1.58
C ALA A 126 -1.38 -6.62 2.24
N LYS A 127 -1.31 -6.67 3.57
CA LYS A 127 -0.04 -6.67 4.30
C LYS A 127 0.81 -7.89 3.94
N LEU A 128 0.19 -9.05 3.88
CA LEU A 128 0.88 -10.29 3.51
C LEU A 128 1.45 -10.18 2.10
N ARG A 129 0.67 -9.65 1.16
CA ARG A 129 1.14 -9.42 -0.21
C ARG A 129 2.34 -8.46 -0.23
N ALA A 130 2.26 -7.37 0.53
CA ALA A 130 3.36 -6.41 0.64
C ALA A 130 4.63 -7.08 1.20
N TYR A 131 4.47 -7.90 2.21
CA TYR A 131 5.59 -8.67 2.79
C TYR A 131 6.20 -9.61 1.76
N GLU A 132 5.39 -10.38 1.07
CA GLU A 132 5.87 -11.35 0.07
C GLU A 132 6.61 -10.68 -1.07
N LEU A 133 6.09 -9.55 -1.58
CA LEU A 133 6.76 -8.80 -2.64
C LEU A 133 8.08 -8.23 -2.16
N THR A 134 8.13 -7.69 -0.94
CA THR A 134 9.37 -7.16 -0.36
C THR A 134 10.41 -8.27 -0.18
N ASP A 135 9.98 -9.43 0.28
CA ASP A 135 10.87 -10.58 0.45
C ASP A 135 11.48 -11.03 -0.87
N ARG A 136 10.68 -11.10 -1.93
CA ARG A 136 11.17 -11.42 -3.28
C ARG A 136 12.19 -10.41 -3.79
N LEU A 137 11.92 -9.11 -3.56
CA LEU A 137 12.86 -8.06 -3.96
C LEU A 137 14.17 -8.16 -3.21
N THR A 138 14.13 -8.49 -1.93
CA THR A 138 15.33 -8.70 -1.11
C THR A 138 16.13 -9.90 -1.62
N GLN A 139 15.47 -10.99 -1.99
CA GLN A 139 16.15 -12.17 -2.52
C GLN A 139 16.81 -11.91 -3.86
N ARG A 140 16.23 -11.08 -4.71
CA ARG A 140 16.81 -10.72 -6.02
C ARG A 140 18.12 -9.95 -5.90
N LYS A 141 18.34 -9.27 -4.78
CA LYS A 141 19.57 -8.48 -4.56
C LYS A 141 20.74 -9.31 -4.04
N ARG A 142 20.51 -10.59 -3.80
CA ARG A 142 21.57 -11.51 -3.33
C ARG A 142 22.23 -12.29 -4.50
#